data_0b8f85464fa488da2ab1df82cc1e04f3
#
_entry.id   0b8f85464fa488da2ab1df82cc1e04f3
#
_cell.length_a   1.000
_cell.length_b   1.000
_cell.length_c   1.000
_cell.angle_alpha   90.00
_cell.angle_beta   90.00
_cell.angle_gamma   90.00
#
_symmetry.space_group_name_H-M   'P 1'
#
loop_
_entity.id
_entity.type
_entity.pdbx_description
1 polymer ?
#
loop_
_entity_poly.entity_id
_entity_poly.type
_entity_poly.pdbx_seq_one_letter_code
_entity_poly.pdbx_strand_id
1 'polypeptide(L)'
;AAVVKSSQIMPAVYESGRASYRTNSSSLRQNGRMLLHELVATSLAVSLTRKRSEKVAHLADLFSAMADAEISIVVAVLSGEPRQGKIGVGYRTVAGIQVAPVAQPELSVVEVDTAFERISSAAGAGSHAQRVGALESLLGRCTAPEQDFIKRLLTGGIRQGALVGVMTDAVAKAAGVAIGDVRRALMMWPDLGRVAEIAMNDGQDGLAGVRLEVLRPIAPMLAKTAKSAGEAIAAEGMSFVEWKLDGVRIQVHRSGSRRRIFSRNLNDVTDRLVEVAELVAGFTSDRLVLDGEVMALTADGRPRSFVDTMSRFGTEEPMAGSTAVMP
;
A
#
# COMPACT_ATOMS: atom_id res chain seq x y z
N ALA A 1 25.86 23.37 -14.67
CA ALA A 1 24.76 22.49 -15.02
C ALA A 1 25.26 21.42 -15.98
N ALA A 2 25.52 20.23 -15.49
CA ALA A 2 25.86 19.09 -16.33
C ALA A 2 24.80 18.00 -16.06
N VAL A 3 23.95 17.74 -17.07
CA VAL A 3 23.02 16.63 -17.12
C VAL A 3 23.79 15.42 -17.55
N VAL A 4 23.99 14.44 -16.64
CA VAL A 4 24.51 13.13 -16.99
C VAL A 4 23.32 12.25 -17.36
N LYS A 5 23.14 11.98 -18.65
CA LYS A 5 22.29 10.92 -19.18
C LYS A 5 22.96 9.58 -18.87
N SER A 6 22.40 8.77 -17.99
CA SER A 6 22.72 7.35 -17.91
C SER A 6 21.91 6.60 -18.95
N SER A 7 22.53 6.35 -20.09
CA SER A 7 22.03 5.46 -21.13
C SER A 7 22.52 4.03 -20.84
N GLN A 8 21.57 3.08 -20.87
CA GLN A 8 21.70 1.70 -21.31
C GLN A 8 22.78 0.82 -20.68
N ILE A 9 22.33 -0.07 -19.82
CA ILE A 9 22.79 -1.46 -19.83
C ILE A 9 21.52 -2.33 -19.75
N MET A 10 21.00 -2.74 -20.89
CA MET A 10 20.12 -3.90 -21.01
C MET A 10 21.05 -5.12 -21.22
N PRO A 11 20.97 -6.16 -20.36
CA PRO A 11 21.66 -7.41 -20.65
C PRO A 11 20.95 -8.13 -21.81
N ALA A 12 21.71 -8.64 -22.74
CA ALA A 12 21.27 -9.34 -23.96
C ALA A 12 20.55 -10.70 -23.77
N VAL A 13 20.02 -10.96 -22.58
CA VAL A 13 19.30 -12.21 -22.24
C VAL A 13 17.80 -12.11 -22.53
N TYR A 14 17.30 -10.94 -22.93
CA TYR A 14 15.84 -10.70 -23.04
C TYR A 14 15.24 -10.96 -24.43
N GLU A 15 16.05 -11.25 -25.46
CA GLU A 15 15.51 -11.43 -26.82
C GLU A 15 15.08 -12.86 -27.19
N SER A 16 15.46 -13.88 -26.42
CA SER A 16 15.06 -15.27 -26.73
C SER A 16 13.72 -15.72 -26.10
N GLY A 17 13.05 -14.84 -25.31
CA GLY A 17 11.84 -15.16 -24.57
C GLY A 17 10.50 -14.81 -25.23
N ARG A 18 10.47 -14.36 -26.51
CA ARG A 18 9.20 -13.99 -27.18
C ARG A 18 8.36 -15.16 -27.70
N ALA A 19 8.85 -16.38 -27.60
CA ALA A 19 8.12 -17.57 -28.05
C ALA A 19 7.55 -18.34 -26.85
N SER A 20 6.22 -18.40 -26.77
CA SER A 20 5.43 -19.35 -25.98
C SER A 20 5.29 -19.16 -24.46
N TYR A 21 4.85 -18.00 -23.96
CA TYR A 21 4.19 -17.95 -22.64
C TYR A 21 2.66 -18.01 -22.78
N ARG A 22 2.13 -19.04 -23.45
CA ARG A 22 0.79 -19.56 -23.15
C ARG A 22 0.98 -20.66 -22.13
N THR A 23 1.09 -20.29 -20.87
CA THR A 23 1.10 -21.26 -19.79
C THR A 23 -0.29 -21.88 -19.68
N ASN A 24 -0.35 -23.17 -19.90
CA ASN A 24 -1.47 -24.03 -19.53
C ASN A 24 -1.54 -23.96 -17.99
N SER A 25 -2.45 -23.14 -17.43
CA SER A 25 -2.53 -22.79 -16.02
C SER A 25 -2.83 -23.97 -15.07
N SER A 26 -3.03 -25.16 -15.61
CA SER A 26 -3.37 -26.35 -14.83
C SER A 26 -2.16 -27.20 -14.38
N SER A 27 -0.94 -26.94 -14.89
CA SER A 27 0.21 -27.82 -14.64
C SER A 27 1.24 -27.30 -13.62
N LEU A 28 1.09 -26.07 -13.11
CA LEU A 28 2.09 -25.42 -12.25
C LEU A 28 1.66 -25.28 -10.77
N ARG A 29 0.56 -25.89 -10.38
CA ARG A 29 0.13 -25.92 -8.98
C ARG A 29 0.72 -27.13 -8.28
N GLN A 30 1.63 -26.89 -7.34
CA GLN A 30 2.10 -27.93 -6.45
C GLN A 30 1.11 -28.08 -5.29
N ASN A 31 0.37 -29.22 -5.24
CA ASN A 31 -0.63 -29.50 -4.20
C ASN A 31 -1.76 -28.45 -4.08
N GLY A 32 -2.21 -27.85 -5.20
CA GLY A 32 -3.28 -26.86 -5.21
C GLY A 32 -2.85 -25.44 -4.76
N ARG A 33 -1.56 -25.21 -4.47
CA ARG A 33 -1.01 -23.91 -4.05
C ARG A 33 -0.38 -23.18 -5.22
N MET A 34 -0.56 -21.84 -5.27
CA MET A 34 0.07 -20.97 -6.27
C MET A 34 1.57 -20.90 -6.05
N LEU A 35 2.34 -21.15 -7.11
CA LEU A 35 3.79 -20.96 -7.08
C LEU A 35 4.16 -19.47 -7.23
N LEU A 36 5.27 -19.06 -6.62
CA LEU A 36 5.84 -17.72 -6.78
C LEU A 36 6.08 -17.40 -8.25
N HIS A 37 6.46 -18.39 -9.05
CA HIS A 37 6.67 -18.26 -10.50
C HIS A 37 5.46 -17.70 -11.24
N GLU A 38 4.24 -18.13 -10.92
CA GLU A 38 2.99 -17.63 -11.55
C GLU A 38 2.78 -16.14 -11.27
N LEU A 39 3.03 -15.74 -10.03
CA LEU A 39 2.95 -14.34 -9.59
C LEU A 39 4.02 -13.49 -10.33
N VAL A 40 5.25 -13.98 -10.42
CA VAL A 40 6.35 -13.30 -11.12
C VAL A 40 6.06 -13.17 -12.61
N ALA A 41 5.55 -14.22 -13.25
CA ALA A 41 5.15 -14.19 -14.66
C ALA A 41 4.04 -13.16 -14.91
N THR A 42 3.03 -13.10 -14.03
CA THR A 42 1.95 -12.11 -14.12
C THR A 42 2.49 -10.69 -13.91
N SER A 43 3.34 -10.46 -12.91
CA SER A 43 3.99 -9.17 -12.69
C SER A 43 4.76 -8.69 -13.93
N LEU A 44 5.47 -9.60 -14.59
CA LEU A 44 6.18 -9.31 -15.83
C LEU A 44 5.20 -8.94 -16.95
N ALA A 45 4.14 -9.72 -17.18
CA ALA A 45 3.12 -9.45 -18.19
C ALA A 45 2.48 -8.07 -18.00
N VAL A 46 2.14 -7.73 -16.75
CA VAL A 46 1.59 -6.41 -16.38
C VAL A 46 2.60 -5.29 -16.67
N SER A 47 3.89 -5.51 -16.48
CA SER A 47 4.92 -4.51 -16.73
C SER A 47 5.15 -4.24 -18.22
N LEU A 48 4.94 -5.23 -19.07
CA LEU A 48 5.17 -5.17 -20.52
C LEU A 48 4.08 -4.46 -21.31
N THR A 49 2.88 -4.33 -20.75
CA THR A 49 1.78 -3.63 -21.42
C THR A 49 1.57 -2.21 -20.85
N ARG A 50 1.20 -1.26 -21.72
CA ARG A 50 0.77 0.09 -21.33
C ARG A 50 -0.75 0.21 -21.20
N LYS A 51 -1.51 -0.75 -21.71
CA LYS A 51 -2.97 -0.70 -21.73
C LYS A 51 -3.53 -1.14 -20.39
N ARG A 52 -4.31 -0.24 -19.77
CA ARG A 52 -4.95 -0.50 -18.47
C ARG A 52 -5.82 -1.77 -18.49
N SER A 53 -6.60 -1.98 -19.56
CA SER A 53 -7.47 -3.15 -19.69
C SER A 53 -6.72 -4.48 -19.71
N GLU A 54 -5.55 -4.52 -20.36
CA GLU A 54 -4.71 -5.72 -20.40
C GLU A 54 -4.09 -5.99 -19.01
N LYS A 55 -3.63 -4.94 -18.31
CA LYS A 55 -3.15 -5.08 -16.92
C LYS A 55 -4.23 -5.67 -16.02
N VAL A 56 -5.43 -5.11 -16.08
CA VAL A 56 -6.59 -5.58 -15.31
C VAL A 56 -6.92 -7.03 -15.65
N ALA A 57 -6.85 -7.42 -16.94
CA ALA A 57 -7.10 -8.79 -17.35
C ALA A 57 -6.09 -9.78 -16.74
N HIS A 58 -4.78 -9.52 -16.91
CA HIS A 58 -3.72 -10.38 -16.35
C HIS A 58 -3.84 -10.56 -14.85
N LEU A 59 -4.11 -9.46 -14.11
CA LEU A 59 -4.28 -9.51 -12.66
C LEU A 59 -5.55 -10.26 -12.26
N ALA A 60 -6.68 -10.01 -12.95
CA ALA A 60 -7.94 -10.68 -12.64
C ALA A 60 -7.88 -12.19 -12.91
N ASP A 61 -7.20 -12.60 -13.97
CA ASP A 61 -7.00 -14.02 -14.30
C ASP A 61 -6.18 -14.72 -13.20
N LEU A 62 -5.12 -14.08 -12.69
CA LEU A 62 -4.36 -14.60 -11.55
C LEU A 62 -5.22 -14.65 -10.28
N PHE A 63 -5.97 -13.58 -9.98
CA PHE A 63 -6.79 -13.50 -8.78
C PHE A 63 -7.90 -14.56 -8.76
N SER A 64 -8.55 -14.81 -9.89
CA SER A 64 -9.58 -15.86 -10.02
C SER A 64 -9.03 -17.27 -9.78
N ALA A 65 -7.71 -17.44 -9.81
CA ALA A 65 -7.04 -18.72 -9.62
C ALA A 65 -6.49 -18.91 -8.20
N MET A 66 -6.50 -17.91 -7.31
CA MET A 66 -5.97 -18.01 -5.95
C MET A 66 -6.84 -18.88 -5.04
N ALA A 67 -6.20 -19.52 -4.05
CA ALA A 67 -6.91 -20.02 -2.89
C ALA A 67 -7.10 -18.88 -1.86
N ASP A 68 -8.09 -19.02 -0.98
CA ASP A 68 -8.45 -17.97 0.00
C ASP A 68 -7.25 -17.47 0.82
N ALA A 69 -6.39 -18.39 1.27
CA ALA A 69 -5.20 -18.06 2.04
C ALA A 69 -4.10 -17.30 1.27
N GLU A 70 -4.21 -17.24 -0.07
CA GLU A 70 -3.24 -16.61 -0.95
C GLU A 70 -3.63 -15.17 -1.31
N ILE A 71 -4.92 -14.80 -1.17
CA ILE A 71 -5.47 -13.55 -1.67
C ILE A 71 -4.71 -12.33 -1.12
N SER A 72 -4.66 -12.19 0.19
CA SER A 72 -3.99 -11.03 0.81
C SER A 72 -2.49 -10.99 0.52
N ILE A 73 -1.84 -12.14 0.42
CA ILE A 73 -0.41 -12.26 0.10
C ILE A 73 -0.14 -11.74 -1.32
N VAL A 74 -0.84 -12.31 -2.30
CA VAL A 74 -0.65 -11.99 -3.72
C VAL A 74 -0.99 -10.54 -4.01
N VAL A 75 -2.09 -10.03 -3.43
CA VAL A 75 -2.53 -8.64 -3.60
C VAL A 75 -1.49 -7.68 -3.01
N ALA A 76 -0.96 -7.94 -1.81
CA ALA A 76 0.05 -7.10 -1.19
C ALA A 76 1.35 -7.07 -2.03
N VAL A 77 1.86 -8.23 -2.40
CA VAL A 77 3.10 -8.36 -3.18
C VAL A 77 2.98 -7.68 -4.55
N LEU A 78 1.86 -7.86 -5.26
CA LEU A 78 1.62 -7.17 -6.54
C LEU A 78 1.32 -5.68 -6.38
N SER A 79 0.93 -5.22 -5.19
CA SER A 79 0.84 -3.80 -4.86
C SER A 79 2.21 -3.17 -4.58
N GLY A 80 3.27 -3.99 -4.50
CA GLY A 80 4.66 -3.55 -4.37
C GLY A 80 5.24 -3.61 -2.96
N GLU A 81 4.52 -4.18 -2.01
CA GLU A 81 4.97 -4.32 -0.63
C GLU A 81 4.47 -5.64 -0.03
N PRO A 82 5.31 -6.42 0.68
CA PRO A 82 4.85 -7.60 1.40
C PRO A 82 3.90 -7.22 2.54
N ARG A 83 3.02 -8.15 2.98
CA ARG A 83 2.05 -7.92 4.07
C ARG A 83 2.68 -7.44 5.37
N GLN A 84 3.92 -7.84 5.62
CA GLN A 84 4.72 -7.45 6.77
C GLN A 84 5.28 -6.02 6.67
N GLY A 85 5.07 -5.32 5.54
CA GLY A 85 5.67 -4.03 5.29
C GLY A 85 7.20 -4.13 5.23
N LYS A 86 7.88 -3.25 5.95
CA LYS A 86 9.35 -3.25 6.01
C LYS A 86 9.86 -4.40 6.87
N ILE A 87 10.44 -5.41 6.25
CA ILE A 87 10.97 -6.61 6.95
C ILE A 87 12.35 -6.43 7.60
N GLY A 88 12.84 -5.19 7.71
CA GLY A 88 14.08 -4.88 8.43
C GLY A 88 15.38 -5.25 7.71
N VAL A 89 15.35 -5.44 6.36
CA VAL A 89 16.54 -5.60 5.51
C VAL A 89 16.67 -4.40 4.59
N GLY A 90 17.85 -3.74 4.65
CA GLY A 90 18.14 -2.56 3.84
C GLY A 90 18.62 -2.92 2.44
N TYR A 91 18.57 -1.93 1.52
CA TYR A 91 19.01 -2.07 0.14
C TYR A 91 20.41 -2.72 -0.02
N ARG A 92 21.40 -2.25 0.78
CA ARG A 92 22.78 -2.77 0.71
C ARG A 92 22.85 -4.26 1.06
N THR A 93 22.09 -4.69 2.06
CA THR A 93 22.01 -6.10 2.48
C THR A 93 21.41 -6.95 1.36
N VAL A 94 20.26 -6.54 0.81
CA VAL A 94 19.57 -7.27 -0.27
C VAL A 94 20.45 -7.35 -1.53
N ALA A 95 21.13 -6.26 -1.91
CA ALA A 95 22.01 -6.22 -3.07
C ALA A 95 23.28 -7.05 -2.89
N GLY A 96 23.77 -7.20 -1.65
CA GLY A 96 24.99 -7.97 -1.34
C GLY A 96 24.81 -9.48 -1.32
N ILE A 97 23.56 -9.98 -1.26
CA ILE A 97 23.31 -11.43 -1.24
C ILE A 97 23.55 -12.04 -2.60
N GLN A 98 24.48 -12.99 -2.66
CA GLN A 98 24.85 -13.74 -3.84
C GLN A 98 24.69 -15.24 -3.55
N VAL A 99 23.59 -15.81 -4.01
CA VAL A 99 23.27 -17.24 -3.90
C VAL A 99 22.90 -17.78 -5.26
N ALA A 100 23.32 -19.02 -5.56
CA ALA A 100 23.00 -19.66 -6.83
C ALA A 100 21.47 -19.91 -6.92
N PRO A 101 20.81 -19.56 -8.04
CA PRO A 101 19.39 -19.86 -8.24
C PRO A 101 19.19 -21.35 -8.52
N VAL A 102 18.00 -21.87 -8.19
CA VAL A 102 17.56 -23.20 -8.61
C VAL A 102 17.07 -23.17 -10.07
N ALA A 103 17.11 -24.33 -10.73
CA ALA A 103 16.70 -24.45 -12.13
C ALA A 103 15.18 -24.49 -12.31
N GLN A 104 14.44 -25.03 -11.33
CA GLN A 104 12.99 -25.20 -11.40
C GLN A 104 12.29 -24.45 -10.28
N PRO A 105 11.13 -23.84 -10.53
CA PRO A 105 10.33 -23.17 -9.49
C PRO A 105 9.73 -24.22 -8.54
N GLU A 106 9.86 -23.98 -7.24
CA GLU A 106 9.35 -24.88 -6.19
C GLU A 106 8.62 -24.15 -5.07
N LEU A 107 8.84 -22.83 -4.93
CA LEU A 107 8.29 -22.07 -3.82
C LEU A 107 6.84 -21.66 -4.10
N SER A 108 5.96 -21.94 -3.15
CA SER A 108 4.63 -21.34 -3.12
C SER A 108 4.67 -19.90 -2.57
N VAL A 109 3.67 -19.09 -2.90
CA VAL A 109 3.53 -17.72 -2.38
C VAL A 109 3.38 -17.70 -0.85
N VAL A 110 2.77 -18.74 -0.26
CA VAL A 110 2.62 -18.88 1.20
C VAL A 110 3.95 -19.15 1.89
N GLU A 111 4.83 -19.96 1.30
CA GLU A 111 6.17 -20.20 1.84
C GLU A 111 7.02 -18.93 1.82
N VAL A 112 6.92 -18.13 0.77
CA VAL A 112 7.58 -16.83 0.67
C VAL A 112 7.08 -15.87 1.75
N ASP A 113 5.77 -15.77 1.93
CA ASP A 113 5.16 -14.96 2.98
C ASP A 113 5.60 -15.39 4.39
N THR A 114 5.63 -16.70 4.64
CA THR A 114 6.14 -17.27 5.90
C THR A 114 7.61 -16.91 6.14
N ALA A 115 8.43 -16.93 5.09
CA ALA A 115 9.82 -16.51 5.18
C ALA A 115 9.94 -15.00 5.51
N PHE A 116 9.12 -14.15 4.90
CA PHE A 116 9.08 -12.73 5.23
C PHE A 116 8.64 -12.47 6.67
N GLU A 117 7.67 -13.24 7.20
CA GLU A 117 7.25 -13.16 8.59
C GLU A 117 8.41 -13.50 9.55
N ARG A 118 9.15 -14.57 9.27
CA ARG A 118 10.35 -14.91 10.06
C ARG A 118 11.43 -13.83 10.03
N ILE A 119 11.64 -13.21 8.86
CA ILE A 119 12.61 -12.14 8.70
C ILE A 119 12.17 -10.90 9.47
N SER A 120 10.91 -10.51 9.38
CA SER A 120 10.37 -9.31 10.03
C SER A 120 10.33 -9.42 11.55
N SER A 121 10.01 -10.62 12.07
CA SER A 121 9.89 -10.88 13.52
C SER A 121 11.23 -11.04 14.23
N ALA A 122 12.35 -11.20 13.52
CA ALA A 122 13.66 -11.31 14.13
C ALA A 122 14.02 -10.04 14.92
N ALA A 123 14.29 -10.17 16.24
CA ALA A 123 14.57 -9.07 17.15
C ALA A 123 15.74 -9.40 18.09
N GLY A 124 16.30 -8.37 18.73
CA GLY A 124 17.38 -8.50 19.70
C GLY A 124 18.78 -8.66 19.08
N ALA A 125 19.74 -9.02 19.93
CA ALA A 125 21.13 -9.20 19.52
C ALA A 125 21.26 -10.31 18.47
N GLY A 126 22.00 -10.05 17.37
CA GLY A 126 22.15 -11.01 16.27
C GLY A 126 21.01 -11.05 15.26
N SER A 127 19.93 -10.27 15.43
CA SER A 127 18.77 -10.23 14.51
C SER A 127 19.16 -9.89 13.07
N HIS A 128 20.19 -9.07 12.86
CA HIS A 128 20.66 -8.74 11.51
C HIS A 128 21.19 -10.00 10.80
N ALA A 129 22.06 -10.79 11.45
CA ALA A 129 22.59 -12.01 10.89
C ALA A 129 21.49 -13.06 10.64
N GLN A 130 20.52 -13.16 11.54
CA GLN A 130 19.36 -14.03 11.38
C GLN A 130 18.52 -13.64 10.15
N ARG A 131 18.25 -12.33 9.96
CA ARG A 131 17.53 -11.84 8.77
C ARG A 131 18.29 -12.11 7.47
N VAL A 132 19.60 -11.89 7.47
CA VAL A 132 20.44 -12.16 6.29
C VAL A 132 20.40 -13.65 5.95
N GLY A 133 20.67 -14.53 6.91
CA GLY A 133 20.67 -15.97 6.69
C GLY A 133 19.30 -16.52 6.25
N ALA A 134 18.20 -15.99 6.81
CA ALA A 134 16.84 -16.36 6.39
C ALA A 134 16.55 -15.90 4.94
N LEU A 135 17.01 -14.70 4.56
CA LEU A 135 16.85 -14.21 3.19
C LEU A 135 17.73 -14.95 2.19
N GLU A 136 18.97 -15.31 2.56
CA GLU A 136 19.85 -16.18 1.76
C GLU A 136 19.21 -17.55 1.52
N SER A 137 18.67 -18.16 2.58
CA SER A 137 17.96 -19.45 2.48
C SER A 137 16.74 -19.37 1.55
N LEU A 138 15.96 -18.29 1.64
CA LEU A 138 14.82 -18.07 0.74
C LEU A 138 15.28 -17.91 -0.71
N LEU A 139 16.25 -17.04 -0.97
CA LEU A 139 16.76 -16.78 -2.31
C LEU A 139 17.44 -17.99 -2.92
N GLY A 140 18.10 -18.85 -2.12
CA GLY A 140 18.72 -20.10 -2.58
C GLY A 140 17.72 -21.15 -3.08
N ARG A 141 16.43 -20.99 -2.77
CA ARG A 141 15.33 -21.82 -3.30
C ARG A 141 14.57 -21.17 -4.47
N CYS A 142 14.97 -19.97 -4.87
CA CYS A 142 14.35 -19.23 -5.96
C CYS A 142 15.07 -19.48 -7.30
N THR A 143 14.33 -19.49 -8.38
CA THR A 143 14.87 -19.33 -9.74
C THR A 143 15.43 -17.92 -9.93
N ALA A 144 16.24 -17.69 -10.96
CA ALA A 144 16.83 -16.37 -11.22
C ALA A 144 15.78 -15.25 -11.38
N PRO A 145 14.66 -15.43 -12.11
CA PRO A 145 13.58 -14.43 -12.18
C PRO A 145 12.89 -14.17 -10.82
N GLU A 146 12.72 -15.19 -10.02
CA GLU A 146 12.13 -15.07 -8.68
C GLU A 146 13.04 -14.32 -7.72
N GLN A 147 14.36 -14.59 -7.76
CA GLN A 147 15.36 -13.84 -6.99
C GLN A 147 15.33 -12.34 -7.34
N ASP A 148 15.32 -12.00 -8.64
CA ASP A 148 15.24 -10.63 -9.11
C ASP A 148 13.94 -9.96 -8.64
N PHE A 149 12.82 -10.65 -8.74
CA PHE A 149 11.53 -10.16 -8.28
C PHE A 149 11.53 -9.87 -6.77
N ILE A 150 11.97 -10.82 -5.92
CA ILE A 150 12.03 -10.63 -4.47
C ILE A 150 12.97 -9.46 -4.11
N LYS A 151 14.15 -9.39 -4.73
CA LYS A 151 15.08 -8.28 -4.48
C LYS A 151 14.47 -6.93 -4.83
N ARG A 152 13.76 -6.83 -5.96
CA ARG A 152 13.02 -5.61 -6.33
C ARG A 152 11.87 -5.31 -5.38
N LEU A 153 11.10 -6.31 -4.96
CA LEU A 153 10.03 -6.13 -3.98
C LEU A 153 10.55 -5.51 -2.68
N LEU A 154 11.61 -6.08 -2.11
CA LEU A 154 12.19 -5.63 -0.84
C LEU A 154 12.89 -4.26 -0.92
N THR A 155 13.26 -3.81 -2.11
CA THR A 155 13.91 -2.52 -2.33
C THR A 155 12.99 -1.44 -2.91
N GLY A 156 11.68 -1.70 -3.00
CA GLY A 156 10.70 -0.76 -3.59
C GLY A 156 10.86 -0.60 -5.10
N GLY A 157 11.50 -1.56 -5.77
CA GLY A 157 11.79 -1.54 -7.21
C GLY A 157 10.70 -2.11 -8.11
N ILE A 158 9.58 -2.59 -7.57
CA ILE A 158 8.46 -3.11 -8.37
C ILE A 158 7.68 -1.94 -8.98
N ARG A 159 7.95 -1.64 -10.25
CA ARG A 159 7.33 -0.55 -11.02
C ARG A 159 6.55 -1.11 -12.20
N GLN A 160 5.55 -1.94 -11.95
CA GLN A 160 4.72 -2.56 -13.00
C GLN A 160 3.52 -1.69 -13.42
N GLY A 161 3.32 -0.52 -12.79
CA GLY A 161 2.18 0.36 -13.07
C GLY A 161 0.83 -0.24 -12.67
N ALA A 162 0.84 -1.22 -11.77
CA ALA A 162 -0.35 -1.74 -11.10
C ALA A 162 -0.62 -0.89 -9.85
N LEU A 163 -0.93 0.39 -10.05
CA LEU A 163 -1.35 1.28 -8.98
C LEU A 163 -2.66 0.78 -8.35
N VAL A 164 -2.96 1.25 -7.14
CA VAL A 164 -4.16 0.86 -6.37
C VAL A 164 -5.42 0.80 -7.23
N GLY A 165 -5.63 1.76 -8.14
CA GLY A 165 -6.79 1.77 -9.02
C GLY A 165 -6.84 0.61 -10.05
N VAL A 166 -5.70 0.13 -10.54
CA VAL A 166 -5.65 -1.02 -11.46
C VAL A 166 -5.90 -2.32 -10.69
N MET A 167 -5.30 -2.44 -9.51
CA MET A 167 -5.50 -3.56 -8.61
C MET A 167 -6.98 -3.67 -8.17
N THR A 168 -7.59 -2.53 -7.80
CA THR A 168 -9.02 -2.48 -7.42
C THR A 168 -9.94 -2.92 -8.56
N ASP A 169 -9.67 -2.48 -9.81
CA ASP A 169 -10.42 -2.92 -10.98
C ASP A 169 -10.27 -4.44 -11.22
N ALA A 170 -9.06 -4.98 -10.99
CA ALA A 170 -8.78 -6.40 -11.15
C ALA A 170 -9.48 -7.25 -10.08
N VAL A 171 -9.49 -6.80 -8.82
CA VAL A 171 -10.25 -7.45 -7.73
C VAL A 171 -11.75 -7.49 -8.07
N ALA A 172 -12.33 -6.35 -8.47
CA ALA A 172 -13.75 -6.28 -8.85
C ALA A 172 -14.08 -7.25 -10.00
N LYS A 173 -13.20 -7.31 -11.01
CA LYS A 173 -13.37 -8.22 -12.15
C LYS A 173 -13.27 -9.70 -11.74
N ALA A 174 -12.28 -10.04 -10.91
CA ALA A 174 -12.05 -11.41 -10.45
C ALA A 174 -13.21 -11.92 -9.56
N ALA A 175 -13.70 -11.06 -8.67
CA ALA A 175 -14.82 -11.38 -7.77
C ALA A 175 -16.20 -11.28 -8.44
N GLY A 176 -16.29 -10.73 -9.65
CA GLY A 176 -17.58 -10.54 -10.34
C GLY A 176 -18.50 -9.51 -9.67
N VAL A 177 -17.93 -8.52 -8.96
CA VAL A 177 -18.68 -7.49 -8.20
C VAL A 177 -18.52 -6.11 -8.84
N ALA A 178 -19.41 -5.18 -8.47
CA ALA A 178 -19.34 -3.82 -8.99
C ALA A 178 -18.10 -3.09 -8.44
N ILE A 179 -17.35 -2.41 -9.31
CA ILE A 179 -16.14 -1.64 -8.94
C ILE A 179 -16.42 -0.56 -7.89
N GLY A 180 -17.63 0.02 -7.90
CA GLY A 180 -18.07 1.00 -6.91
C GLY A 180 -18.08 0.45 -5.49
N ASP A 181 -18.50 -0.80 -5.31
CA ASP A 181 -18.55 -1.47 -4.01
C ASP A 181 -17.15 -1.75 -3.46
N VAL A 182 -16.23 -2.21 -4.31
CA VAL A 182 -14.82 -2.41 -3.93
C VAL A 182 -14.17 -1.10 -3.53
N ARG A 183 -14.39 -0.02 -4.31
CA ARG A 183 -13.84 1.32 -4.00
C ARG A 183 -14.40 1.87 -2.70
N ARG A 184 -15.71 1.71 -2.46
CA ARG A 184 -16.34 2.13 -1.22
C ARG A 184 -15.78 1.35 -0.03
N ALA A 185 -15.65 0.03 -0.14
CA ALA A 185 -15.09 -0.81 0.91
C ALA A 185 -13.62 -0.42 1.18
N LEU A 186 -12.82 -0.20 0.13
CA LEU A 186 -11.42 0.22 0.26
C LEU A 186 -11.27 1.63 0.90
N MET A 187 -12.24 2.52 0.69
CA MET A 187 -12.28 3.80 1.38
C MET A 187 -12.51 3.60 2.88
N MET A 188 -13.44 2.71 3.27
CA MET A 188 -13.77 2.43 4.67
C MET A 188 -12.74 1.55 5.39
N TRP A 189 -12.04 0.72 4.63
CA TRP A 189 -10.96 -0.13 5.10
C TRP A 189 -9.81 -0.10 4.11
N PRO A 190 -8.83 0.80 4.27
CA PRO A 190 -7.74 1.02 3.31
C PRO A 190 -6.66 -0.06 3.37
N ASP A 191 -7.09 -1.29 3.22
CA ASP A 191 -6.31 -2.51 3.07
C ASP A 191 -6.86 -3.30 1.88
N LEU A 192 -6.17 -3.20 0.75
CA LEU A 192 -6.63 -3.83 -0.49
C LEU A 192 -6.62 -5.35 -0.40
N GLY A 193 -5.68 -5.94 0.35
CA GLY A 193 -5.63 -7.39 0.58
C GLY A 193 -6.88 -7.87 1.29
N ARG A 194 -7.25 -7.18 2.38
CA ARG A 194 -8.45 -7.52 3.15
C ARG A 194 -9.74 -7.30 2.36
N VAL A 195 -9.82 -6.20 1.62
CA VAL A 195 -10.98 -5.93 0.77
C VAL A 195 -11.11 -6.96 -0.36
N ALA A 196 -9.98 -7.43 -0.92
CA ALA A 196 -9.96 -8.49 -1.91
C ALA A 196 -10.45 -9.83 -1.33
N GLU A 197 -10.02 -10.20 -0.12
CA GLU A 197 -10.53 -11.39 0.58
C GLU A 197 -12.06 -11.34 0.72
N ILE A 198 -12.60 -10.22 1.22
CA ILE A 198 -14.05 -10.02 1.37
C ILE A 198 -14.77 -10.09 0.01
N ALA A 199 -14.22 -9.40 -1.00
CA ALA A 199 -14.83 -9.39 -2.33
C ALA A 199 -14.91 -10.78 -2.96
N MET A 200 -13.88 -11.59 -2.82
CA MET A 200 -13.76 -12.91 -3.45
C MET A 200 -14.50 -13.99 -2.67
N ASN A 201 -14.54 -13.92 -1.35
CA ASN A 201 -15.17 -14.95 -0.52
C ASN A 201 -16.67 -14.65 -0.25
N ASP A 202 -16.98 -13.38 0.04
CA ASP A 202 -18.31 -12.96 0.50
C ASP A 202 -19.06 -12.10 -0.54
N GLY A 203 -18.42 -11.77 -1.66
CA GLY A 203 -19.02 -11.03 -2.77
C GLY A 203 -19.55 -9.64 -2.39
N GLN A 204 -20.66 -9.26 -3.01
CA GLN A 204 -21.28 -7.95 -2.82
C GLN A 204 -21.80 -7.75 -1.41
N ASP A 205 -22.36 -8.77 -0.77
CA ASP A 205 -22.90 -8.68 0.59
C ASP A 205 -21.79 -8.46 1.62
N GLY A 206 -20.68 -9.15 1.50
CA GLY A 206 -19.50 -8.92 2.32
C GLY A 206 -18.96 -7.50 2.18
N LEU A 207 -18.84 -7.00 0.95
CA LEU A 207 -18.44 -5.62 0.69
C LEU A 207 -19.42 -4.60 1.26
N ALA A 208 -20.73 -4.85 1.18
CA ALA A 208 -21.76 -4.00 1.79
C ALA A 208 -21.66 -3.95 3.32
N GLY A 209 -21.15 -5.02 3.93
CA GLY A 209 -20.88 -5.11 5.37
C GLY A 209 -19.68 -4.26 5.83
N VAL A 210 -18.77 -3.87 4.94
CA VAL A 210 -17.63 -2.99 5.29
C VAL A 210 -18.14 -1.58 5.57
N ARG A 211 -18.05 -1.17 6.83
CA ARG A 211 -18.56 0.13 7.32
C ARG A 211 -17.47 0.92 8.02
N LEU A 212 -17.75 2.21 8.24
CA LEU A 212 -16.91 3.06 9.07
C LEU A 212 -16.79 2.43 10.47
N GLU A 213 -15.56 2.28 10.92
CA GLU A 213 -15.21 1.80 12.24
C GLU A 213 -14.34 2.83 12.96
N VAL A 214 -14.81 3.29 14.12
CA VAL A 214 -14.05 4.26 14.91
C VAL A 214 -12.74 3.62 15.38
N LEU A 215 -11.66 4.36 15.31
CA LEU A 215 -10.25 3.95 15.54
C LEU A 215 -9.58 3.18 14.38
N ARG A 216 -10.28 2.98 13.26
CA ARG A 216 -9.69 2.55 11.99
C ARG A 216 -9.73 3.71 11.00
N PRO A 217 -8.59 4.12 10.42
CA PRO A 217 -8.55 5.27 9.51
C PRO A 217 -9.34 5.01 8.23
N ILE A 218 -9.84 6.08 7.62
CA ILE A 218 -10.56 6.05 6.35
C ILE A 218 -9.67 6.65 5.28
N ALA A 219 -9.64 6.07 4.08
CA ALA A 219 -8.89 6.66 2.98
C ALA A 219 -9.49 8.03 2.59
N PRO A 220 -8.68 9.10 2.57
CA PRO A 220 -9.19 10.42 2.23
C PRO A 220 -9.59 10.47 0.75
N MET A 221 -10.72 11.12 0.47
CA MET A 221 -11.08 11.46 -0.91
C MET A 221 -10.16 12.57 -1.44
N LEU A 222 -9.80 12.45 -2.72
CA LEU A 222 -9.03 13.46 -3.42
C LEU A 222 -9.97 14.26 -4.33
N ALA A 223 -9.86 15.58 -4.29
CA ALA A 223 -10.57 16.46 -5.19
C ALA A 223 -10.05 16.33 -6.63
N LYS A 224 -10.93 16.49 -7.60
CA LYS A 224 -10.55 16.64 -9.01
C LYS A 224 -9.98 18.03 -9.24
N THR A 225 -9.00 18.11 -10.14
CA THR A 225 -8.46 19.41 -10.58
C THR A 225 -9.38 20.02 -11.63
N ALA A 226 -9.69 21.31 -11.49
CA ALA A 226 -10.33 22.11 -12.51
C ALA A 226 -9.38 23.22 -12.99
N LYS A 227 -9.55 23.70 -14.22
CA LYS A 227 -8.70 24.76 -14.79
C LYS A 227 -9.03 26.15 -14.24
N SER A 228 -10.25 26.33 -13.75
CA SER A 228 -10.72 27.58 -13.14
C SER A 228 -11.83 27.32 -12.13
N ALA A 229 -12.06 28.27 -11.23
CA ALA A 229 -13.18 28.24 -10.30
C ALA A 229 -14.55 28.18 -11.02
N GLY A 230 -14.71 28.91 -12.13
CA GLY A 230 -15.92 28.86 -12.93
C GLY A 230 -16.20 27.47 -13.52
N GLU A 231 -15.17 26.79 -14.03
CA GLU A 231 -15.29 25.40 -14.52
C GLU A 231 -15.69 24.44 -13.41
N ALA A 232 -15.10 24.57 -12.22
CA ALA A 232 -15.40 23.70 -11.06
C ALA A 232 -16.89 23.89 -10.64
N ILE A 233 -17.35 25.12 -10.50
CA ILE A 233 -18.74 25.44 -10.11
C ILE A 233 -19.73 24.97 -11.18
N ALA A 234 -19.42 25.16 -12.45
CA ALA A 234 -20.29 24.73 -13.55
C ALA A 234 -20.44 23.19 -13.63
N ALA A 235 -19.39 22.46 -13.27
CA ALA A 235 -19.39 20.98 -13.28
C ALA A 235 -20.20 20.37 -12.13
N GLU A 236 -20.18 20.98 -10.95
CA GLU A 236 -20.74 20.40 -9.72
C GLU A 236 -22.10 21.03 -9.30
N GLY A 237 -22.51 22.15 -9.93
CA GLY A 237 -23.73 22.88 -9.59
C GLY A 237 -23.62 23.64 -8.27
N MET A 238 -24.58 23.40 -7.33
CA MET A 238 -24.53 24.02 -6.00
C MET A 238 -23.34 23.45 -5.22
N SER A 239 -22.43 24.33 -4.80
CA SER A 239 -21.15 23.95 -4.19
C SER A 239 -20.87 24.81 -2.96
N PHE A 240 -20.20 24.21 -1.97
CA PHE A 240 -19.58 24.96 -0.88
C PHE A 240 -18.23 25.52 -1.35
N VAL A 241 -17.95 26.77 -0.98
CA VAL A 241 -16.68 27.42 -1.22
C VAL A 241 -15.99 27.62 0.12
N GLU A 242 -14.82 27.04 0.29
CA GLU A 242 -14.07 27.05 1.54
C GLU A 242 -12.67 27.61 1.32
N TRP A 243 -12.07 28.13 2.37
CA TRP A 243 -10.66 28.47 2.38
C TRP A 243 -9.82 27.20 2.33
N LYS A 244 -8.82 27.18 1.44
CA LYS A 244 -7.80 26.14 1.51
C LYS A 244 -6.82 26.48 2.63
N LEU A 245 -6.97 25.78 3.75
CA LEU A 245 -6.03 25.86 4.84
C LEU A 245 -4.71 25.18 4.47
N ASP A 246 -3.60 25.80 4.86
CA ASP A 246 -2.24 25.29 4.55
C ASP A 246 -1.62 24.70 5.83
N GLY A 247 -2.19 23.58 6.25
CA GLY A 247 -1.80 22.82 7.41
C GLY A 247 -1.53 21.36 7.12
N VAL A 248 -1.66 20.52 8.12
CA VAL A 248 -1.52 19.07 8.01
C VAL A 248 -2.88 18.42 8.20
N ARG A 249 -3.39 17.78 7.14
CA ARG A 249 -4.65 17.04 7.21
C ARG A 249 -4.52 15.85 8.15
N ILE A 250 -5.46 15.74 9.06
CA ILE A 250 -5.57 14.65 10.03
C ILE A 250 -6.99 14.11 10.07
N GLN A 251 -7.11 12.86 10.51
CA GLN A 251 -8.36 12.29 11.00
C GLN A 251 -8.21 12.04 12.50
N VAL A 252 -9.19 12.48 13.27
CA VAL A 252 -9.22 12.26 14.72
C VAL A 252 -10.36 11.33 15.05
N HIS A 253 -10.06 10.21 15.68
CA HIS A 253 -11.00 9.19 16.10
C HIS A 253 -11.07 9.14 17.63
N ARG A 254 -12.27 9.10 18.18
CA ARG A 254 -12.50 8.88 19.61
C ARG A 254 -13.53 7.77 19.83
N SER A 255 -13.25 6.91 20.80
CA SER A 255 -14.20 5.90 21.31
C SER A 255 -14.01 5.78 22.82
N GLY A 256 -14.86 6.44 23.59
CA GLY A 256 -14.72 6.60 25.03
C GLY A 256 -13.43 7.35 25.40
N SER A 257 -12.56 6.72 26.18
CA SER A 257 -11.24 7.26 26.55
C SER A 257 -10.17 7.05 25.48
N ARG A 258 -10.37 6.16 24.50
CA ARG A 258 -9.41 5.87 23.44
C ARG A 258 -9.48 6.94 22.35
N ARG A 259 -8.33 7.46 21.97
CA ARG A 259 -8.18 8.43 20.88
C ARG A 259 -7.08 7.97 19.94
N ARG A 260 -7.28 8.20 18.63
CA ARG A 260 -6.26 8.01 17.60
C ARG A 260 -6.33 9.14 16.61
N ILE A 261 -5.16 9.58 16.19
CA ILE A 261 -5.01 10.64 15.19
C ILE A 261 -4.20 10.06 14.04
N PHE A 262 -4.75 10.16 12.84
CA PHE A 262 -4.11 9.63 11.65
C PHE A 262 -3.76 10.76 10.69
N SER A 263 -2.56 10.70 10.13
CA SER A 263 -2.11 11.61 9.09
C SER A 263 -2.83 11.32 7.76
N ARG A 264 -2.62 12.19 6.75
CA ARG A 264 -3.10 11.97 5.37
C ARG A 264 -2.72 10.60 4.79
N ASN A 265 -1.56 10.07 5.17
CA ASN A 265 -1.06 8.77 4.73
C ASN A 265 -1.49 7.63 5.66
N LEU A 266 -2.47 7.88 6.53
CA LEU A 266 -3.07 6.92 7.47
C LEU A 266 -2.10 6.40 8.55
N ASN A 267 -0.94 7.03 8.72
CA ASN A 267 -0.04 6.74 9.82
C ASN A 267 -0.62 7.27 11.13
N ASP A 268 -0.56 6.46 12.19
CA ASP A 268 -0.90 6.91 13.54
C ASP A 268 0.14 7.93 14.02
N VAL A 269 -0.34 9.12 14.36
CA VAL A 269 0.46 10.25 14.82
C VAL A 269 -0.05 10.77 16.17
N THR A 270 -0.78 9.95 16.90
CA THR A 270 -1.42 10.31 18.16
C THR A 270 -0.42 10.89 19.18
N ASP A 271 0.72 10.23 19.34
CA ASP A 271 1.75 10.64 20.30
C ASP A 271 2.46 11.95 19.92
N ARG A 272 2.31 12.40 18.67
CA ARG A 272 2.89 13.66 18.18
C ARG A 272 1.92 14.84 18.29
N LEU A 273 0.64 14.58 18.53
CA LEU A 273 -0.43 15.58 18.59
C LEU A 273 -1.24 15.45 19.88
N VAL A 274 -0.53 15.42 21.02
CA VAL A 274 -1.14 15.23 22.34
C VAL A 274 -2.18 16.32 22.61
N GLU A 275 -1.92 17.57 22.24
CA GLU A 275 -2.85 18.70 22.45
C GLU A 275 -4.16 18.54 21.69
N VAL A 276 -4.11 17.95 20.47
CA VAL A 276 -5.29 17.65 19.68
C VAL A 276 -6.08 16.52 20.34
N ALA A 277 -5.38 15.50 20.85
CA ALA A 277 -6.01 14.41 21.57
C ALA A 277 -6.68 14.90 22.87
N GLU A 278 -6.09 15.85 23.58
CA GLU A 278 -6.66 16.49 24.78
C GLU A 278 -7.86 17.37 24.43
N LEU A 279 -7.77 18.18 23.36
CA LEU A 279 -8.87 19.00 22.89
C LEU A 279 -10.13 18.15 22.62
N VAL A 280 -9.96 17.05 21.89
CA VAL A 280 -11.07 16.14 21.53
C VAL A 280 -11.59 15.37 22.75
N ALA A 281 -10.81 15.21 23.81
CA ALA A 281 -11.27 14.63 25.07
C ALA A 281 -12.39 15.46 25.70
N GLY A 282 -12.39 16.77 25.52
CA GLY A 282 -13.41 17.68 26.03
C GLY A 282 -14.74 17.69 25.26
N PHE A 283 -14.83 17.01 24.11
CA PHE A 283 -16.06 16.97 23.33
C PHE A 283 -17.14 16.12 24.04
N THR A 284 -18.40 16.46 23.86
CA THR A 284 -19.50 15.76 24.51
C THR A 284 -19.78 14.38 23.93
N SER A 285 -19.42 14.15 22.66
CA SER A 285 -19.66 12.88 21.96
C SER A 285 -18.59 11.85 22.30
N ASP A 286 -19.00 10.69 22.82
CA ASP A 286 -18.08 9.59 23.15
C ASP A 286 -17.55 8.82 21.94
N ARG A 287 -18.23 8.91 20.80
CA ARG A 287 -17.82 8.25 19.56
C ARG A 287 -17.87 9.26 18.44
N LEU A 288 -16.71 9.55 17.84
CA LEU A 288 -16.61 10.48 16.73
C LEU A 288 -15.44 10.15 15.80
N VAL A 289 -15.58 10.60 14.58
CA VAL A 289 -14.52 10.66 13.57
C VAL A 289 -14.59 12.06 12.99
N LEU A 290 -13.47 12.78 13.05
CA LEU A 290 -13.32 14.10 12.47
C LEU A 290 -12.26 14.04 11.36
N ASP A 291 -12.49 14.77 10.29
CA ASP A 291 -11.52 15.05 9.24
C ASP A 291 -11.25 16.55 9.29
N GLY A 292 -10.01 16.96 9.47
CA GLY A 292 -9.68 18.35 9.71
C GLY A 292 -8.22 18.68 9.36
N GLU A 293 -7.85 19.92 9.62
CA GLU A 293 -6.52 20.45 9.36
C GLU A 293 -5.89 20.96 10.66
N VAL A 294 -4.65 20.51 10.93
CA VAL A 294 -3.86 21.04 12.05
C VAL A 294 -2.93 22.12 11.54
N MET A 295 -2.90 23.25 12.24
CA MET A 295 -2.01 24.36 11.96
C MET A 295 -1.36 24.83 13.25
N ALA A 296 -0.08 25.19 13.18
CA ALA A 296 0.57 25.95 14.24
C ALA A 296 0.13 27.42 14.17
N LEU A 297 -0.19 28.02 15.31
CA LEU A 297 -0.58 29.42 15.40
C LEU A 297 0.50 30.25 16.09
N THR A 298 0.56 31.52 15.77
CA THR A 298 1.28 32.55 16.53
C THR A 298 0.51 32.88 17.81
N ALA A 299 1.12 33.63 18.73
CA ALA A 299 0.46 34.02 19.98
C ALA A 299 -0.78 34.92 19.78
N ASP A 300 -0.85 35.62 18.64
CA ASP A 300 -2.01 36.44 18.23
C ASP A 300 -3.02 35.67 17.38
N GLY A 301 -2.90 34.32 17.29
CA GLY A 301 -3.87 33.44 16.65
C GLY A 301 -3.77 33.36 15.13
N ARG A 302 -2.69 33.86 14.52
CA ARG A 302 -2.50 33.75 13.05
C ARG A 302 -1.84 32.44 12.67
N PRO A 303 -2.20 31.83 11.53
CA PRO A 303 -1.54 30.65 11.02
C PRO A 303 -0.04 30.89 10.78
N ARG A 304 0.79 29.95 11.22
CA ARG A 304 2.21 29.88 10.86
C ARG A 304 2.38 29.21 9.50
N SER A 305 3.59 29.26 8.96
CA SER A 305 3.89 28.59 7.69
C SER A 305 3.70 27.09 7.78
N PHE A 306 3.45 26.43 6.63
CA PHE A 306 3.38 24.97 6.54
C PHE A 306 4.68 24.31 7.05
N VAL A 307 5.84 24.92 6.75
CA VAL A 307 7.14 24.41 7.21
C VAL A 307 7.23 24.40 8.74
N ASP A 308 6.76 25.46 9.40
CA ASP A 308 6.74 25.54 10.86
C ASP A 308 5.79 24.49 11.46
N THR A 309 4.64 24.28 10.83
CA THR A 309 3.68 23.24 11.23
C THR A 309 4.29 21.86 11.05
N MET A 310 4.96 21.59 9.92
CA MET A 310 5.60 20.28 9.63
C MET A 310 6.81 19.98 10.53
N SER A 311 7.59 20.99 10.94
CA SER A 311 8.74 20.79 11.82
C SER A 311 8.32 20.11 13.13
N ARG A 312 7.11 20.37 13.59
CA ARG A 312 6.51 19.77 14.77
C ARG A 312 6.25 18.26 14.65
N PHE A 313 5.95 17.77 13.44
CA PHE A 313 5.79 16.34 13.18
C PHE A 313 7.13 15.57 13.21
N GLY A 314 8.26 16.27 13.12
CA GLY A 314 9.61 15.70 13.14
C GLY A 314 10.25 15.68 14.54
N THR A 315 9.69 16.36 15.54
CA THR A 315 10.21 16.45 16.91
C THR A 315 9.34 15.66 17.88
N GLU A 316 9.97 14.94 18.81
CA GLU A 316 9.27 14.19 19.88
C GLU A 316 8.85 15.09 21.05
N GLU A 317 9.32 16.35 21.11
CA GLU A 317 8.99 17.27 22.19
C GLU A 317 7.77 18.15 21.86
N PRO A 318 6.80 18.28 22.79
CA PRO A 318 5.68 19.21 22.64
C PRO A 318 6.21 20.65 22.61
N MET A 319 5.98 21.36 21.50
CA MET A 319 6.30 22.78 21.43
C MET A 319 5.28 23.60 22.23
N ALA A 320 5.77 24.49 23.10
CA ALA A 320 4.95 25.51 23.73
C ALA A 320 4.38 26.46 22.64
N GLY A 321 3.12 26.35 22.35
CA GLY A 321 2.42 27.22 21.40
C GLY A 321 0.99 26.73 21.14
N SER A 322 0.07 27.64 20.85
CA SER A 322 -1.31 27.29 20.54
C SER A 322 -1.39 26.52 19.20
N THR A 323 -2.11 25.42 19.23
CA THR A 323 -2.43 24.62 18.04
C THR A 323 -3.92 24.69 17.82
N ALA A 324 -4.38 25.03 16.63
CA ALA A 324 -5.78 24.97 16.26
C ALA A 324 -6.05 23.76 15.36
N VAL A 325 -7.13 23.09 15.66
CA VAL A 325 -7.73 22.07 14.77
C VAL A 325 -8.99 22.68 14.21
N MET A 326 -9.07 22.73 12.90
CA MET A 326 -10.29 23.17 12.20
C MET A 326 -10.94 21.93 11.59
N PRO A 327 -12.20 21.64 11.92
CA PRO A 327 -12.96 20.51 11.34
C PRO A 327 -13.30 20.75 9.89
#